data_e1ae7b20a48f46439f23d9a337e5e2e7
#
_entry.id   e1ae7b20a48f46439f23d9a337e5e2e7
#
_cell.length_a   1.000
_cell.length_b   1.000
_cell.length_c   1.000
_cell.angle_alpha   90.00
_cell.angle_beta   90.00
_cell.angle_gamma   90.00
#
_symmetry.space_group_name_H-M   'P 1'
#
loop_
_entity.id
_entity.type
_entity.pdbx_description
1 polymer ?
#
loop_
_entity_poly.entity_id
_entity_poly.type
_entity_poly.pdbx_seq_one_letter_code
_entity_poly.pdbx_strand_id
1 'polypeptide(L)'
;EMKWFIDAAKKLQAKGVKEISVVSETITTHEYESKTLAKAFEEITGIKVKHDLIQEGDVVEKLQTSMQSGKSIYDGWISDSDLIGTHYRYGKIMNLTDYMAGKGKEWTNPGLDLKDFIGTSFTTGPDKKLYQLPDQQFANLYWFRADLFARKDLKDKFKAKYGYELGVPLNWSAYEDIAEFFTNDVKNIDGKPIYGHMDYGKKDPSLGWRFTDAWLSMAGTADIGIPNGKPVDEWGIRASADGCTPLGASVSRGGATNSPAAVYALTKYVDWMKKYSPKEAIGMTFGEAGPVPAQGQIAQQIFWYTAFTADMTKPGLPVVNADGTPKWRMAPGPNGPYWKQGMQ
;
A
#
# COMPACT_ATOMS: atom_id res chain seq x y z
N GLU A 1 26.55 19.28 -1.40
CA GLU A 1 25.09 19.12 -1.69
C GLU A 1 24.27 20.25 -1.09
N MET A 2 24.28 20.47 0.23
CA MET A 2 23.50 21.52 0.90
C MET A 2 23.72 22.92 0.29
N LYS A 3 24.96 23.29 -0.01
CA LYS A 3 25.25 24.56 -0.69
C LYS A 3 24.54 24.73 -2.04
N TRP A 4 24.47 23.61 -2.81
CA TRP A 4 23.77 23.62 -4.08
C TRP A 4 22.28 23.93 -3.90
N PHE A 5 21.63 23.27 -2.92
CA PHE A 5 20.21 23.52 -2.60
C PHE A 5 19.94 24.96 -2.20
N ILE A 6 20.78 25.52 -1.32
CA ILE A 6 20.65 26.93 -0.91
C ILE A 6 20.83 27.90 -2.09
N ASP A 7 21.80 27.65 -2.95
CA ASP A 7 22.05 28.49 -4.11
C ASP A 7 20.93 28.38 -5.15
N ALA A 8 20.38 27.16 -5.37
CA ALA A 8 19.23 26.95 -6.24
C ALA A 8 17.96 27.63 -5.68
N ALA A 9 17.71 27.49 -4.38
CA ALA A 9 16.58 28.14 -3.71
C ALA A 9 16.64 29.67 -3.84
N LYS A 10 17.81 30.30 -3.65
CA LYS A 10 18.00 31.75 -3.84
C LYS A 10 17.67 32.20 -5.26
N LYS A 11 18.06 31.41 -6.26
CA LYS A 11 17.72 31.71 -7.68
C LYS A 11 16.21 31.62 -7.91
N LEU A 12 15.52 30.64 -7.32
CA LEU A 12 14.06 30.50 -7.41
C LEU A 12 13.35 31.66 -6.71
N GLN A 13 13.79 32.03 -5.50
CA GLN A 13 13.27 33.20 -4.79
C GLN A 13 13.41 34.48 -5.57
N ALA A 14 14.55 34.69 -6.23
CA ALA A 14 14.78 35.84 -7.10
C ALA A 14 13.81 35.88 -8.30
N LYS A 15 13.27 34.69 -8.70
CA LYS A 15 12.20 34.56 -9.71
C LYS A 15 10.79 34.67 -9.13
N GLY A 16 10.66 34.96 -7.83
CA GLY A 16 9.38 35.16 -7.17
C GLY A 16 8.78 33.88 -6.55
N VAL A 17 9.46 32.73 -6.56
CA VAL A 17 9.00 31.50 -5.93
C VAL A 17 9.18 31.64 -4.42
N LYS A 18 8.07 31.64 -3.67
CA LYS A 18 8.06 31.73 -2.21
C LYS A 18 7.39 30.52 -1.54
N GLU A 19 6.54 29.84 -2.27
CA GLU A 19 5.76 28.69 -1.80
C GLU A 19 5.59 27.70 -2.95
N ILE A 20 5.54 26.41 -2.61
CA ILE A 20 5.10 25.33 -3.49
C ILE A 20 3.98 24.56 -2.78
N SER A 21 3.04 24.02 -3.53
CA SER A 21 1.90 23.25 -3.03
C SER A 21 1.99 21.81 -3.47
N VAL A 22 1.81 20.90 -2.53
CA VAL A 22 1.79 19.45 -2.78
C VAL A 22 0.61 18.80 -2.07
N VAL A 23 0.19 17.64 -2.54
CA VAL A 23 -0.88 16.84 -1.95
C VAL A 23 -0.44 15.40 -1.82
N SER A 24 -0.85 14.76 -0.75
CA SER A 24 -0.71 13.31 -0.53
C SER A 24 -1.84 12.76 0.34
N GLU A 25 -1.87 11.45 0.48
CA GLU A 25 -2.75 10.79 1.43
C GLU A 25 -2.32 11.05 2.89
N THR A 26 -3.27 10.85 3.82
CA THR A 26 -3.03 11.03 5.26
C THR A 26 -2.56 9.71 5.86
N ILE A 27 -1.25 9.51 5.92
CA ILE A 27 -0.58 8.41 6.64
C ILE A 27 0.58 8.97 7.45
N THR A 28 1.10 8.18 8.39
CA THR A 28 2.13 8.62 9.34
C THR A 28 3.41 9.15 8.67
N THR A 29 3.83 8.54 7.55
CA THR A 29 4.98 9.00 6.78
C THR A 29 4.76 10.38 6.18
N HIS A 30 3.64 10.61 5.51
CA HIS A 30 3.29 11.90 4.91
C HIS A 30 3.02 12.98 5.98
N GLU A 31 2.51 12.57 7.16
CA GLU A 31 2.44 13.51 8.29
C GLU A 31 3.82 13.97 8.76
N TYR A 32 4.81 13.09 8.78
CA TYR A 32 6.19 13.46 9.10
C TYR A 32 6.77 14.40 8.04
N GLU A 33 6.54 14.12 6.77
CA GLU A 33 6.95 15.00 5.67
C GLU A 33 6.34 16.38 5.79
N SER A 34 5.02 16.45 6.00
CA SER A 34 4.30 17.71 6.13
C SER A 34 4.69 18.52 7.37
N LYS A 35 4.81 17.86 8.52
CA LYS A 35 5.01 18.55 9.83
C LYS A 35 6.49 18.78 10.17
N THR A 36 7.40 17.97 9.61
CA THR A 36 8.83 18.01 9.94
C THR A 36 9.70 18.35 8.74
N LEU A 37 9.63 17.58 7.65
CA LEU A 37 10.52 17.77 6.52
C LEU A 37 10.19 19.05 5.73
N ALA A 38 8.91 19.35 5.52
CA ALA A 38 8.50 20.60 4.85
C ALA A 38 8.96 21.83 5.63
N LYS A 39 8.91 21.78 6.96
CA LYS A 39 9.39 22.85 7.82
C LYS A 39 10.91 23.00 7.75
N ALA A 40 11.66 21.89 7.83
CA ALA A 40 13.11 21.90 7.66
C ALA A 40 13.53 22.43 6.28
N PHE A 41 12.79 22.03 5.24
CA PHE A 41 13.01 22.55 3.87
C PHE A 41 12.81 24.08 3.81
N GLU A 42 11.75 24.60 4.42
CA GLU A 42 11.51 26.05 4.50
C GLU A 42 12.64 26.78 5.26
N GLU A 43 13.09 26.22 6.40
CA GLU A 43 14.20 26.79 7.18
C GLU A 43 15.51 26.86 6.39
N ILE A 44 15.78 25.84 5.56
CA ILE A 44 17.00 25.76 4.73
C ILE A 44 16.91 26.64 3.49
N THR A 45 15.76 26.66 2.84
CA THR A 45 15.61 27.25 1.50
C THR A 45 14.90 28.59 1.48
N GLY A 46 14.13 28.91 2.52
CA GLY A 46 13.21 30.05 2.56
C GLY A 46 12.01 29.90 1.62
N ILE A 47 11.76 28.70 1.09
CA ILE A 47 10.60 28.38 0.25
C ILE A 47 9.65 27.50 1.07
N LYS A 48 8.44 27.99 1.28
CA LYS A 48 7.41 27.26 2.03
C LYS A 48 6.86 26.09 1.22
N VAL A 49 6.64 24.95 1.87
CA VAL A 49 5.92 23.83 1.30
C VAL A 49 4.53 23.75 1.95
N LYS A 50 3.49 24.00 1.18
CA LYS A 50 2.12 23.77 1.58
C LYS A 50 1.76 22.34 1.20
N HIS A 51 1.74 21.45 2.19
CA HIS A 51 1.46 20.03 2.01
C HIS A 51 0.05 19.69 2.51
N ASP A 52 -0.89 19.50 1.59
CA ASP A 52 -2.25 19.11 1.89
C ASP A 52 -2.31 17.59 2.11
N LEU A 53 -2.74 17.18 3.30
CA LEU A 53 -2.99 15.78 3.65
C LEU A 53 -4.48 15.50 3.56
N ILE A 54 -4.88 14.62 2.66
CA ILE A 54 -6.29 14.27 2.43
C ILE A 54 -6.46 12.75 2.36
N GLN A 55 -7.68 12.27 2.19
CA GLN A 55 -7.93 10.84 2.05
C GLN A 55 -7.38 10.35 0.69
N GLU A 56 -6.86 9.11 0.64
CA GLU A 56 -6.18 8.51 -0.52
C GLU A 56 -7.03 8.59 -1.80
N GLY A 57 -8.29 8.15 -1.75
CA GLY A 57 -9.20 8.22 -2.90
C GLY A 57 -9.45 9.63 -3.39
N ASP A 58 -9.46 10.63 -2.49
CA ASP A 58 -9.60 12.04 -2.86
C ASP A 58 -8.35 12.56 -3.58
N VAL A 59 -7.16 12.07 -3.24
CA VAL A 59 -5.93 12.38 -4.00
C VAL A 59 -6.10 11.92 -5.44
N VAL A 60 -6.48 10.65 -5.63
CA VAL A 60 -6.66 10.06 -6.96
C VAL A 60 -7.68 10.83 -7.79
N GLU A 61 -8.84 11.13 -7.22
CA GLU A 61 -9.91 11.86 -7.94
C GLU A 61 -9.50 13.28 -8.30
N LYS A 62 -8.86 14.01 -7.38
CA LYS A 62 -8.36 15.37 -7.65
C LYS A 62 -7.32 15.39 -8.75
N LEU A 63 -6.39 14.46 -8.74
CA LEU A 63 -5.35 14.37 -9.77
C LEU A 63 -5.94 14.03 -11.14
N GLN A 64 -6.85 13.07 -11.21
CA GLN A 64 -7.53 12.73 -12.46
C GLN A 64 -8.31 13.91 -13.02
N THR A 65 -9.08 14.60 -12.18
CA THR A 65 -9.83 15.80 -12.57
C THR A 65 -8.91 16.92 -13.04
N SER A 66 -7.79 17.13 -12.35
CA SER A 66 -6.77 18.10 -12.75
C SER A 66 -6.20 17.77 -14.14
N MET A 67 -5.82 16.52 -14.37
CA MET A 67 -5.29 16.07 -15.66
C MET A 67 -6.30 16.15 -16.79
N GLN A 68 -7.56 15.80 -16.55
CA GLN A 68 -8.65 15.88 -17.53
C GLN A 68 -8.94 17.33 -17.91
N SER A 69 -9.02 18.22 -16.94
CA SER A 69 -9.29 19.65 -17.17
C SER A 69 -8.07 20.39 -17.72
N GLY A 70 -6.86 19.83 -17.61
CA GLY A 70 -5.62 20.49 -17.96
C GLY A 70 -5.23 21.63 -17.02
N LYS A 71 -5.88 21.75 -15.86
CA LYS A 71 -5.58 22.76 -14.84
C LYS A 71 -4.84 22.10 -13.68
N SER A 72 -3.59 22.46 -13.44
CA SER A 72 -2.87 22.04 -12.24
C SER A 72 -3.39 22.80 -11.02
N ILE A 73 -3.73 22.04 -9.98
CA ILE A 73 -4.17 22.59 -8.69
C ILE A 73 -3.07 22.48 -7.62
N TYR A 74 -2.04 21.69 -7.90
CA TYR A 74 -0.84 21.54 -7.08
C TYR A 74 0.41 21.60 -7.95
N ASP A 75 1.54 21.99 -7.36
CA ASP A 75 2.85 21.96 -8.02
C ASP A 75 3.42 20.54 -8.08
N GLY A 76 3.07 19.71 -7.10
CA GLY A 76 3.45 18.30 -7.03
C GLY A 76 2.47 17.47 -6.22
N TRP A 77 2.65 16.16 -6.26
CA TRP A 77 1.84 15.22 -5.49
C TRP A 77 2.59 13.93 -5.18
N ILE A 78 2.14 13.23 -4.16
CA ILE A 78 2.50 11.84 -3.88
C ILE A 78 1.24 11.01 -4.12
N SER A 79 1.33 9.98 -4.94
CA SER A 79 0.24 9.10 -5.31
C SER A 79 0.78 7.73 -5.70
N ASP A 80 -0.11 6.78 -5.89
CA ASP A 80 0.22 5.39 -6.15
C ASP A 80 0.89 5.19 -7.51
N SER A 81 1.96 4.40 -7.51
CA SER A 81 2.77 4.14 -8.71
C SER A 81 2.05 3.27 -9.76
N ASP A 82 1.06 2.48 -9.37
CA ASP A 82 0.21 1.71 -10.28
C ASP A 82 -0.66 2.59 -11.19
N LEU A 83 -0.84 3.87 -10.83
CA LEU A 83 -1.50 4.87 -11.66
C LEU A 83 -0.59 5.47 -12.75
N ILE A 84 0.70 5.12 -12.80
CA ILE A 84 1.64 5.73 -13.76
C ILE A 84 1.17 5.57 -15.20
N GLY A 85 0.62 4.42 -15.57
CA GLY A 85 0.09 4.17 -16.91
C GLY A 85 -1.08 5.10 -17.27
N THR A 86 -1.95 5.39 -16.31
CA THR A 86 -3.06 6.34 -16.46
C THR A 86 -2.52 7.76 -16.58
N HIS A 87 -1.63 8.18 -15.68
CA HIS A 87 -1.01 9.50 -15.69
C HIS A 87 -0.22 9.75 -16.98
N TYR A 88 0.54 8.77 -17.44
CA TYR A 88 1.26 8.81 -18.71
C TYR A 88 0.32 9.04 -19.90
N ARG A 89 -0.81 8.34 -19.96
CA ARG A 89 -1.80 8.49 -21.05
C ARG A 89 -2.47 9.84 -21.09
N TYR A 90 -2.68 10.48 -19.95
CA TYR A 90 -3.15 11.87 -19.92
C TYR A 90 -2.14 12.84 -20.51
N GLY A 91 -0.86 12.51 -20.56
CA GLY A 91 0.20 13.35 -21.12
C GLY A 91 0.36 14.68 -20.38
N LYS A 92 0.01 14.73 -19.09
CA LYS A 92 0.00 15.93 -18.27
C LYS A 92 1.03 15.93 -17.14
N ILE A 93 1.78 14.83 -17.02
CA ILE A 93 2.87 14.70 -16.06
C ILE A 93 4.20 15.05 -16.72
N MET A 94 5.15 15.54 -15.91
CA MET A 94 6.46 15.93 -16.39
C MET A 94 7.31 14.68 -16.69
N ASN A 95 7.90 14.61 -17.87
CA ASN A 95 8.94 13.66 -18.18
C ASN A 95 10.24 14.11 -17.50
N LEU A 96 10.57 13.50 -16.38
CA LEU A 96 11.73 13.88 -15.57
C LEU A 96 13.05 13.58 -16.29
N THR A 97 13.14 12.50 -17.06
CA THR A 97 14.34 12.17 -17.83
C THR A 97 14.69 13.30 -18.80
N ASP A 98 13.75 13.71 -19.62
CA ASP A 98 13.97 14.76 -20.61
C ASP A 98 14.14 16.15 -19.95
N TYR A 99 13.39 16.41 -18.87
CA TYR A 99 13.51 17.65 -18.12
C TYR A 99 14.91 17.80 -17.52
N MET A 100 15.38 16.80 -16.78
CA MET A 100 16.71 16.83 -16.14
C MET A 100 17.86 16.90 -17.16
N ALA A 101 17.71 16.27 -18.32
CA ALA A 101 18.70 16.35 -19.39
C ALA A 101 18.69 17.71 -20.13
N GLY A 102 17.55 18.38 -20.16
CA GLY A 102 17.30 19.61 -20.94
C GLY A 102 17.05 20.84 -20.07
N LYS A 103 15.81 21.32 -20.08
CA LYS A 103 15.40 22.59 -19.43
C LYS A 103 15.65 22.63 -17.92
N GLY A 104 15.58 21.47 -17.27
CA GLY A 104 15.79 21.32 -15.83
C GLY A 104 17.22 21.04 -15.41
N LYS A 105 18.17 20.97 -16.34
CA LYS A 105 19.54 20.58 -16.04
C LYS A 105 20.20 21.50 -14.99
N GLU A 106 19.98 22.79 -15.05
CA GLU A 106 20.50 23.72 -14.04
C GLU A 106 19.84 23.60 -12.66
N TRP A 107 18.64 22.97 -12.60
CA TRP A 107 17.83 22.77 -11.41
C TRP A 107 17.94 21.35 -10.86
N THR A 108 18.65 20.47 -11.55
CA THR A 108 18.90 19.10 -11.12
C THR A 108 20.18 19.05 -10.31
N ASN A 109 20.08 18.56 -9.08
CA ASN A 109 21.25 18.38 -8.22
C ASN A 109 22.24 17.42 -8.91
N PRO A 110 23.49 17.83 -9.18
CA PRO A 110 24.47 16.95 -9.82
C PRO A 110 24.85 15.72 -8.97
N GLY A 111 24.55 15.74 -7.66
CA GLY A 111 24.73 14.61 -6.76
C GLY A 111 23.51 13.69 -6.66
N LEU A 112 22.45 13.95 -7.44
CA LEU A 112 21.26 13.08 -7.44
C LEU A 112 21.59 11.73 -8.12
N ASP A 113 21.71 10.69 -7.32
CA ASP A 113 21.92 9.32 -7.82
C ASP A 113 20.59 8.59 -7.97
N LEU A 114 20.05 8.60 -9.19
CA LEU A 114 18.80 7.89 -9.51
C LEU A 114 18.91 6.36 -9.39
N LYS A 115 20.13 5.81 -9.34
CA LYS A 115 20.32 4.36 -9.19
C LYS A 115 20.20 3.91 -7.74
N ASP A 116 20.33 4.85 -6.80
CA ASP A 116 20.16 4.58 -5.37
C ASP A 116 18.68 4.47 -4.96
N PHE A 117 17.76 4.95 -5.82
CA PHE A 117 16.33 4.81 -5.57
C PHE A 117 15.85 3.37 -5.80
N ILE A 118 15.19 2.80 -4.81
CA ILE A 118 14.50 1.52 -4.92
C ILE A 118 13.17 1.71 -5.65
N GLY A 119 12.86 0.83 -6.62
CA GLY A 119 11.55 0.83 -7.28
C GLY A 119 11.38 1.80 -8.44
N THR A 120 12.46 2.31 -9.04
CA THR A 120 12.38 3.21 -10.22
C THR A 120 11.66 2.59 -11.43
N SER A 121 11.56 1.26 -11.50
CA SER A 121 10.77 0.56 -12.52
C SER A 121 9.27 0.89 -12.42
N PHE A 122 8.75 1.12 -11.22
CA PHE A 122 7.34 1.52 -10.99
C PHE A 122 7.05 2.98 -11.35
N THR A 123 8.07 3.80 -11.50
CA THR A 123 7.96 5.23 -11.81
C THR A 123 8.42 5.57 -13.23
N THR A 124 8.68 4.54 -14.03
CA THR A 124 9.13 4.63 -15.42
C THR A 124 7.97 4.33 -16.37
N GLY A 125 7.74 5.19 -17.33
CA GLY A 125 6.68 5.04 -18.33
C GLY A 125 6.96 3.96 -19.38
N PRO A 126 5.97 3.62 -20.25
CA PRO A 126 6.15 2.66 -21.33
C PRO A 126 7.26 3.03 -22.32
N ASP A 127 7.58 4.31 -22.42
CA ASP A 127 8.68 4.85 -23.22
C ASP A 127 10.06 4.74 -22.54
N LYS A 128 10.14 4.03 -21.42
CA LYS A 128 11.36 3.84 -20.60
C LYS A 128 11.93 5.11 -20.01
N LYS A 129 11.10 6.15 -19.87
CA LYS A 129 11.49 7.42 -19.24
C LYS A 129 10.87 7.56 -17.87
N LEU A 130 11.60 8.22 -16.96
CA LEU A 130 11.18 8.48 -15.61
C LEU A 130 10.16 9.60 -15.55
N TYR A 131 9.05 9.41 -14.85
CA TYR A 131 7.99 10.39 -14.67
C TYR A 131 7.70 10.74 -13.21
N GLN A 132 8.18 9.91 -12.29
CA GLN A 132 8.04 10.11 -10.84
C GLN A 132 9.36 9.73 -10.17
N LEU A 133 9.55 10.17 -8.94
CA LEU A 133 10.57 9.62 -8.04
C LEU A 133 9.88 8.74 -7.01
N PRO A 134 10.45 7.58 -6.66
CA PRO A 134 9.92 6.78 -5.56
C PRO A 134 10.01 7.57 -4.25
N ASP A 135 8.89 7.65 -3.54
CA ASP A 135 8.79 8.25 -2.22
C ASP A 135 8.98 7.20 -1.13
N GLN A 136 8.15 6.18 -1.16
CA GLN A 136 8.23 5.03 -0.28
C GLN A 136 7.89 3.75 -1.05
N GLN A 137 8.31 2.61 -0.50
CA GLN A 137 8.03 1.32 -1.08
C GLN A 137 7.05 0.54 -0.21
N PHE A 138 6.00 0.03 -0.83
CA PHE A 138 5.01 -0.82 -0.20
C PHE A 138 5.18 -2.27 -0.64
N ALA A 139 5.02 -3.19 0.33
CA ALA A 139 4.83 -4.60 0.05
C ALA A 139 3.87 -5.17 1.09
N ASN A 140 2.96 -6.04 0.66
CA ASN A 140 2.13 -6.79 1.58
C ASN A 140 2.97 -7.85 2.28
N LEU A 141 2.96 -7.83 3.60
CA LEU A 141 3.57 -8.84 4.44
C LEU A 141 2.52 -9.41 5.40
N TYR A 142 2.78 -10.61 5.87
CA TYR A 142 2.02 -11.16 6.96
C TYR A 142 2.49 -10.59 8.28
N TRP A 143 1.56 -10.03 9.05
CA TRP A 143 1.78 -9.47 10.37
C TRP A 143 1.09 -10.32 11.42
N PHE A 144 1.77 -10.56 12.54
CA PHE A 144 1.21 -11.34 13.64
C PHE A 144 1.67 -10.84 15.00
N ARG A 145 0.85 -11.05 16.00
CA ARG A 145 1.14 -10.77 17.41
C ARG A 145 2.04 -11.89 17.97
N ALA A 146 3.34 -11.68 17.90
CA ALA A 146 4.33 -12.66 18.35
C ALA A 146 4.19 -13.00 19.84
N ASP A 147 3.79 -12.03 20.66
CA ASP A 147 3.49 -12.26 22.09
C ASP A 147 2.33 -13.25 22.30
N LEU A 148 1.27 -13.14 21.50
CA LEU A 148 0.13 -14.07 21.56
C LEU A 148 0.50 -15.45 20.99
N PHE A 149 1.21 -15.48 19.88
CA PHE A 149 1.64 -16.73 19.24
C PHE A 149 2.68 -17.49 20.07
N ALA A 150 3.40 -16.82 20.96
CA ALA A 150 4.34 -17.45 21.90
C ALA A 150 3.66 -18.03 23.14
N ARG A 151 2.42 -17.71 23.43
CA ARG A 151 1.72 -18.15 24.64
C ARG A 151 1.43 -19.66 24.60
N LYS A 152 1.91 -20.37 25.60
CA LYS A 152 1.74 -21.83 25.69
C LYS A 152 0.28 -22.26 25.73
N ASP A 153 -0.55 -21.56 26.50
CA ASP A 153 -1.99 -21.86 26.61
C ASP A 153 -2.74 -21.73 25.28
N LEU A 154 -2.36 -20.74 24.46
CA LEU A 154 -2.94 -20.54 23.13
C LEU A 154 -2.42 -21.59 22.13
N LYS A 155 -1.14 -21.92 22.17
CA LYS A 155 -0.55 -23.00 21.36
C LYS A 155 -1.21 -24.34 21.62
N ASP A 156 -1.35 -24.70 22.90
CA ASP A 156 -1.96 -25.97 23.29
C ASP A 156 -3.42 -26.07 22.82
N LYS A 157 -4.20 -24.98 22.99
CA LYS A 157 -5.59 -24.93 22.52
C LYS A 157 -5.70 -25.02 20.99
N PHE A 158 -4.84 -24.27 20.28
CA PHE A 158 -4.83 -24.28 18.82
C PHE A 158 -4.51 -25.67 18.29
N LYS A 159 -3.42 -26.28 18.80
CA LYS A 159 -3.01 -27.62 18.42
C LYS A 159 -4.08 -28.68 18.72
N ALA A 160 -4.77 -28.57 19.85
CA ALA A 160 -5.87 -29.49 20.20
C ALA A 160 -7.04 -29.39 19.22
N LYS A 161 -7.32 -28.22 18.67
CA LYS A 161 -8.41 -27.99 17.72
C LYS A 161 -8.04 -28.34 16.27
N TYR A 162 -6.88 -27.90 15.81
CA TYR A 162 -6.50 -27.96 14.39
C TYR A 162 -5.48 -29.05 14.06
N GLY A 163 -4.83 -29.64 15.07
CA GLY A 163 -3.89 -30.75 14.90
C GLY A 163 -2.46 -30.36 14.54
N TYR A 164 -2.17 -29.07 14.45
CA TYR A 164 -0.82 -28.54 14.16
C TYR A 164 -0.49 -27.34 15.04
N GLU A 165 0.77 -26.87 15.01
CA GLU A 165 1.25 -25.81 15.89
C GLU A 165 0.76 -24.43 15.43
N LEU A 166 0.40 -23.56 16.39
CA LEU A 166 0.16 -22.14 16.14
C LEU A 166 1.48 -21.47 15.74
N GLY A 167 1.54 -20.95 14.53
CA GLY A 167 2.72 -20.30 13.97
C GLY A 167 2.38 -19.45 12.74
N VAL A 168 3.39 -19.02 12.00
CA VAL A 168 3.20 -18.31 10.74
C VAL A 168 2.50 -19.24 9.74
N PRO A 169 1.35 -18.83 9.15
CA PRO A 169 0.58 -19.69 8.26
C PRO A 169 1.33 -19.94 6.95
N LEU A 170 1.46 -21.20 6.56
CA LEU A 170 2.11 -21.57 5.31
C LEU A 170 1.19 -21.36 4.10
N ASN A 171 -0.11 -21.44 4.31
CA ASN A 171 -1.14 -21.29 3.28
C ASN A 171 -2.37 -20.53 3.79
N TRP A 172 -3.30 -20.24 2.89
CA TRP A 172 -4.50 -19.48 3.23
C TRP A 172 -5.47 -20.23 4.13
N SER A 173 -5.46 -21.57 4.11
CA SER A 173 -6.28 -22.37 5.06
C SER A 173 -5.78 -22.20 6.49
N ALA A 174 -4.47 -22.27 6.70
CA ALA A 174 -3.87 -22.02 8.01
C ALA A 174 -4.12 -20.58 8.49
N TYR A 175 -4.11 -19.60 7.58
CA TYR A 175 -4.50 -18.23 7.90
C TYR A 175 -5.95 -18.15 8.41
N GLU A 176 -6.89 -18.84 7.72
CA GLU A 176 -8.29 -18.87 8.15
C GLU A 176 -8.46 -19.57 9.51
N ASP A 177 -7.78 -20.69 9.74
CA ASP A 177 -7.81 -21.40 11.03
C ASP A 177 -7.35 -20.49 12.18
N ILE A 178 -6.30 -19.71 11.98
CA ILE A 178 -5.81 -18.74 12.97
C ILE A 178 -6.83 -17.61 13.16
N ALA A 179 -7.44 -17.13 12.08
CA ALA A 179 -8.45 -16.08 12.14
C ALA A 179 -9.68 -16.55 12.94
N GLU A 180 -10.17 -17.74 12.66
CA GLU A 180 -11.26 -18.36 13.40
C GLU A 180 -10.90 -18.57 14.86
N PHE A 181 -9.73 -19.12 15.13
CA PHE A 181 -9.28 -19.43 16.49
C PHE A 181 -9.30 -18.20 17.40
N PHE A 182 -8.66 -17.11 16.99
CA PHE A 182 -8.64 -15.91 17.82
C PHE A 182 -10.00 -15.29 17.98
N THR A 183 -10.84 -15.28 16.94
CA THR A 183 -12.15 -14.65 16.99
C THR A 183 -13.20 -15.49 17.75
N ASN A 184 -13.24 -16.79 17.51
CA ASN A 184 -14.33 -17.63 17.99
C ASN A 184 -14.00 -18.44 19.24
N ASP A 185 -12.73 -18.82 19.43
CA ASP A 185 -12.30 -19.67 20.56
C ASP A 185 -11.61 -18.85 21.67
N VAL A 186 -10.70 -17.96 21.31
CA VAL A 186 -10.00 -17.07 22.27
C VAL A 186 -10.91 -15.93 22.71
N LYS A 187 -11.49 -15.19 21.79
CA LYS A 187 -12.46 -14.09 21.97
C LYS A 187 -11.95 -12.88 22.73
N ASN A 188 -11.16 -13.08 23.76
CA ASN A 188 -10.66 -12.02 24.64
C ASN A 188 -9.20 -12.26 25.01
N ILE A 189 -8.43 -11.16 25.08
CA ILE A 189 -7.10 -11.11 25.68
C ILE A 189 -7.12 -9.97 26.72
N ASP A 190 -6.79 -10.31 27.95
CA ASP A 190 -6.74 -9.36 29.07
C ASP A 190 -8.03 -8.50 29.20
N GLY A 191 -9.19 -9.15 29.01
CA GLY A 191 -10.51 -8.52 29.12
C GLY A 191 -10.95 -7.69 27.91
N LYS A 192 -10.15 -7.63 26.86
CA LYS A 192 -10.48 -6.94 25.60
C LYS A 192 -10.78 -7.95 24.48
N PRO A 193 -11.75 -7.66 23.61
CA PRO A 193 -12.01 -8.48 22.43
C PRO A 193 -10.76 -8.64 21.57
N ILE A 194 -10.57 -9.83 21.00
CA ILE A 194 -9.53 -10.12 20.03
C ILE A 194 -10.15 -10.66 18.74
N TYR A 195 -9.72 -10.15 17.62
CA TYR A 195 -10.13 -10.57 16.29
C TYR A 195 -8.96 -11.20 15.56
N GLY A 196 -9.23 -12.26 14.84
CA GLY A 196 -8.20 -13.00 14.12
C GLY A 196 -7.84 -12.44 12.75
N HIS A 197 -8.52 -11.38 12.31
CA HIS A 197 -8.31 -10.78 11.00
C HIS A 197 -8.61 -9.27 11.04
N MET A 198 -7.93 -8.51 10.20
CA MET A 198 -8.23 -7.10 9.97
C MET A 198 -7.97 -6.77 8.49
N ASP A 199 -8.92 -6.07 7.92
CA ASP A 199 -8.81 -5.49 6.59
C ASP A 199 -9.79 -4.31 6.46
N TYR A 200 -10.03 -3.77 5.26
CA TYR A 200 -10.98 -2.71 5.03
C TYR A 200 -11.91 -3.01 3.83
N GLY A 201 -13.10 -2.44 3.82
CA GLY A 201 -14.12 -2.82 2.84
C GLY A 201 -14.96 -1.67 2.28
N LYS A 202 -14.66 -0.43 2.66
CA LYS A 202 -15.38 0.73 2.13
C LYS A 202 -15.14 0.85 0.62
N LYS A 203 -16.20 1.16 -0.13
CA LYS A 203 -16.09 1.44 -1.56
C LYS A 203 -15.21 2.66 -1.79
N ASP A 204 -14.01 2.42 -2.26
CA ASP A 204 -12.94 3.40 -2.46
C ASP A 204 -11.98 2.86 -3.52
N PRO A 205 -11.25 3.69 -4.29
CA PRO A 205 -10.26 3.21 -5.27
C PRO A 205 -9.25 2.20 -4.70
N SER A 206 -8.79 2.40 -3.47
CA SER A 206 -7.82 1.52 -2.80
C SER A 206 -8.32 0.09 -2.59
N LEU A 207 -9.64 -0.14 -2.55
CA LEU A 207 -10.18 -1.49 -2.39
C LEU A 207 -9.87 -2.39 -3.60
N GLY A 208 -9.79 -1.82 -4.79
CA GLY A 208 -9.38 -2.53 -6.00
C GLY A 208 -7.94 -3.02 -5.89
N TRP A 209 -7.03 -2.16 -5.50
CA TRP A 209 -5.61 -2.51 -5.28
C TRP A 209 -5.47 -3.57 -4.18
N ARG A 210 -6.18 -3.37 -3.08
CA ARG A 210 -6.18 -4.31 -1.96
C ARG A 210 -6.50 -5.72 -2.39
N PHE A 211 -7.54 -5.88 -3.21
CA PHE A 211 -7.98 -7.18 -3.68
C PHE A 211 -6.98 -7.81 -4.67
N THR A 212 -6.50 -7.04 -5.63
CA THR A 212 -5.61 -7.55 -6.68
C THR A 212 -4.18 -7.80 -6.19
N ASP A 213 -3.72 -7.06 -5.20
CA ASP A 213 -2.34 -7.14 -4.70
C ASP A 213 -2.06 -8.44 -3.92
N ALA A 214 -2.94 -8.85 -3.01
CA ALA A 214 -2.68 -10.02 -2.17
C ALA A 214 -3.69 -11.16 -2.37
N TRP A 215 -4.97 -10.84 -2.45
CA TRP A 215 -6.04 -11.82 -2.28
C TRP A 215 -6.27 -12.75 -3.48
N LEU A 216 -5.98 -12.31 -4.70
CA LEU A 216 -6.10 -13.18 -5.88
C LEU A 216 -5.16 -14.39 -5.82
N SER A 217 -4.05 -14.30 -5.12
CA SER A 217 -3.12 -15.42 -4.93
C SER A 217 -3.76 -16.61 -4.21
N MET A 218 -4.78 -16.38 -3.38
CA MET A 218 -5.55 -17.41 -2.69
C MET A 218 -6.18 -18.44 -3.66
N ALA A 219 -6.58 -17.99 -4.82
CA ALA A 219 -7.19 -18.82 -5.85
C ALA A 219 -6.21 -19.20 -6.97
N GLY A 220 -4.92 -18.95 -6.79
CA GLY A 220 -3.89 -19.26 -7.77
C GLY A 220 -3.90 -18.34 -9.00
N THR A 221 -4.42 -17.14 -8.86
CA THR A 221 -4.45 -16.15 -9.93
C THR A 221 -3.63 -14.90 -9.59
N ALA A 222 -3.38 -14.06 -10.60
CA ALA A 222 -2.73 -12.78 -10.46
C ALA A 222 -3.50 -11.71 -11.23
N ASP A 223 -3.31 -10.46 -10.86
CA ASP A 223 -3.92 -9.31 -11.51
C ASP A 223 -3.49 -9.11 -12.97
N ILE A 224 -2.31 -9.57 -13.32
CA ILE A 224 -1.74 -9.51 -14.67
C ILE A 224 -2.40 -10.46 -15.70
N GLY A 225 -3.51 -11.08 -15.37
CA GLY A 225 -4.32 -11.84 -16.30
C GLY A 225 -3.98 -13.32 -16.46
N ILE A 226 -3.01 -13.84 -15.76
CA ILE A 226 -2.69 -15.27 -15.70
C ILE A 226 -3.54 -15.89 -14.57
N PRO A 227 -4.19 -17.06 -14.75
CA PRO A 227 -4.02 -18.08 -15.79
C PRO A 227 -4.94 -17.97 -17.00
N ASN A 228 -5.74 -16.93 -17.15
CA ASN A 228 -6.69 -16.81 -18.26
C ASN A 228 -6.05 -16.62 -19.64
N GLY A 229 -4.82 -16.97 -19.74
CA GLY A 229 -4.11 -17.25 -20.96
C GLY A 229 -3.23 -16.11 -21.43
N LYS A 230 -3.75 -15.06 -21.95
CA LYS A 230 -2.91 -14.07 -22.61
C LYS A 230 -2.41 -13.02 -21.64
N PRO A 231 -1.11 -12.80 -21.54
CA PRO A 231 -0.56 -11.79 -20.66
C PRO A 231 -1.09 -10.41 -21.02
N VAL A 232 -1.22 -9.57 -20.03
CA VAL A 232 -1.38 -8.13 -20.17
C VAL A 232 -0.01 -7.49 -20.34
N ASP A 233 0.03 -6.23 -20.73
CA ASP A 233 1.28 -5.48 -20.73
C ASP A 233 1.83 -5.32 -19.29
N GLU A 234 3.04 -4.79 -19.18
CA GLU A 234 3.70 -4.54 -17.89
C GLU A 234 2.94 -3.58 -16.95
N TRP A 235 1.88 -2.95 -17.45
CA TRP A 235 1.01 -2.01 -16.74
C TRP A 235 -0.36 -2.60 -16.37
N GLY A 236 -0.50 -3.91 -16.49
CA GLY A 236 -1.77 -4.59 -16.21
C GLY A 236 -2.87 -4.32 -17.23
N ILE A 237 -2.52 -3.82 -18.42
CA ILE A 237 -3.48 -3.48 -19.46
C ILE A 237 -3.36 -4.40 -20.64
N ARG A 238 -4.49 -5.02 -20.98
CA ARG A 238 -4.59 -5.79 -22.20
C ARG A 238 -4.91 -4.87 -23.36
N ALA A 239 -4.07 -4.94 -24.40
CA ALA A 239 -4.26 -4.23 -25.64
C ALA A 239 -4.56 -5.18 -26.79
N SER A 240 -5.13 -4.65 -27.88
CA SER A 240 -5.23 -5.33 -29.16
C SER A 240 -3.84 -5.66 -29.72
N ALA A 241 -3.80 -6.48 -30.78
CA ALA A 241 -2.55 -6.92 -31.40
C ALA A 241 -1.66 -5.76 -31.89
N ASP A 242 -2.26 -4.62 -32.22
CA ASP A 242 -1.57 -3.39 -32.61
C ASP A 242 -1.05 -2.56 -31.41
N GLY A 243 -1.36 -3.00 -30.19
CA GLY A 243 -0.96 -2.31 -28.96
C GLY A 243 -1.72 -1.00 -28.66
N CYS A 244 -2.67 -0.61 -29.51
CA CYS A 244 -3.28 0.72 -29.44
C CYS A 244 -4.63 0.76 -28.71
N THR A 245 -5.39 -0.33 -28.75
CA THR A 245 -6.76 -0.38 -28.22
C THR A 245 -6.81 -1.17 -26.92
N PRO A 246 -7.11 -0.56 -25.76
CA PRO A 246 -7.33 -1.29 -24.53
C PRO A 246 -8.55 -2.22 -24.63
N LEU A 247 -8.36 -3.50 -24.32
CA LEU A 247 -9.41 -4.51 -24.38
C LEU A 247 -10.17 -4.67 -23.06
N GLY A 248 -9.70 -4.05 -22.00
CA GLY A 248 -10.24 -4.18 -20.66
C GLY A 248 -10.00 -5.56 -20.05
N ALA A 249 -10.26 -5.68 -18.76
CA ALA A 249 -10.12 -6.91 -18.01
C ALA A 249 -11.44 -7.68 -18.00
N SER A 250 -11.48 -8.85 -18.67
CA SER A 250 -12.57 -9.81 -18.58
C SER A 250 -12.05 -11.21 -18.91
N VAL A 251 -12.70 -12.25 -18.39
CA VAL A 251 -12.30 -13.64 -18.67
C VAL A 251 -12.26 -13.93 -20.16
N SER A 252 -13.27 -13.50 -20.92
CA SER A 252 -13.35 -13.70 -22.36
C SER A 252 -12.25 -12.97 -23.15
N ARG A 253 -11.71 -11.92 -22.58
CA ARG A 253 -10.61 -11.13 -23.17
C ARG A 253 -9.26 -11.37 -22.51
N GLY A 254 -9.20 -12.36 -21.59
CA GLY A 254 -7.98 -12.80 -20.93
C GLY A 254 -7.64 -12.10 -19.63
N GLY A 255 -8.53 -11.27 -19.08
CA GLY A 255 -8.39 -10.75 -17.72
C GLY A 255 -8.73 -11.80 -16.67
N ALA A 256 -8.18 -11.68 -15.46
CA ALA A 256 -8.39 -12.61 -14.36
C ALA A 256 -9.38 -12.11 -13.28
N THR A 257 -9.58 -10.80 -13.19
CA THR A 257 -10.31 -10.17 -12.07
C THR A 257 -11.80 -10.49 -11.99
N ASN A 258 -12.39 -11.07 -13.01
CA ASN A 258 -13.77 -11.58 -12.99
C ASN A 258 -13.86 -13.09 -13.29
N SER A 259 -12.78 -13.82 -13.14
CA SER A 259 -12.76 -15.28 -13.27
C SER A 259 -13.45 -15.96 -12.08
N PRO A 260 -13.87 -17.23 -12.19
CA PRO A 260 -14.36 -18.01 -11.05
C PRO A 260 -13.39 -18.02 -9.87
N ALA A 261 -12.08 -18.04 -10.12
CA ALA A 261 -11.06 -17.98 -9.11
C ALA A 261 -11.06 -16.61 -8.38
N ALA A 262 -11.18 -15.52 -9.11
CA ALA A 262 -11.29 -14.18 -8.52
C ALA A 262 -12.58 -14.00 -7.71
N VAL A 263 -13.70 -14.52 -8.19
CA VAL A 263 -14.98 -14.54 -7.46
C VAL A 263 -14.84 -15.33 -6.16
N TYR A 264 -14.14 -16.47 -6.19
CA TYR A 264 -13.85 -17.26 -5.00
C TYR A 264 -13.03 -16.48 -3.97
N ALA A 265 -11.93 -15.85 -4.40
CA ALA A 265 -11.08 -15.04 -3.52
C ALA A 265 -11.85 -13.85 -2.93
N LEU A 266 -12.67 -13.16 -3.73
CA LEU A 266 -13.53 -12.07 -3.26
C LEU A 266 -14.56 -12.55 -2.25
N THR A 267 -15.14 -13.72 -2.45
CA THR A 267 -16.07 -14.33 -1.50
C THR A 267 -15.39 -14.57 -0.16
N LYS A 268 -14.18 -15.14 -0.16
CA LYS A 268 -13.37 -15.34 1.05
C LYS A 268 -13.03 -14.01 1.73
N TYR A 269 -12.63 -13.00 0.97
CA TYR A 269 -12.35 -11.67 1.49
C TYR A 269 -13.53 -11.10 2.27
N VAL A 270 -14.71 -11.09 1.66
CA VAL A 270 -15.95 -10.57 2.27
C VAL A 270 -16.36 -11.42 3.48
N ASP A 271 -16.26 -12.73 3.38
CA ASP A 271 -16.60 -13.65 4.48
C ASP A 271 -15.71 -13.46 5.70
N TRP A 272 -14.39 -13.32 5.50
CA TRP A 272 -13.47 -13.15 6.62
C TRP A 272 -13.62 -11.78 7.27
N MET A 273 -13.87 -10.75 6.49
CA MET A 273 -14.24 -9.42 6.99
C MET A 273 -15.45 -9.50 7.94
N LYS A 274 -16.50 -10.25 7.57
CA LYS A 274 -17.72 -10.39 8.36
C LYS A 274 -17.54 -11.30 9.58
N LYS A 275 -16.73 -12.35 9.45
CA LYS A 275 -16.61 -13.40 10.48
C LYS A 275 -15.53 -13.14 11.50
N TYR A 276 -14.40 -12.55 11.09
CA TYR A 276 -13.17 -12.54 11.88
C TYR A 276 -12.58 -11.15 12.14
N SER A 277 -13.19 -10.10 11.60
CA SER A 277 -12.76 -8.70 11.80
C SER A 277 -13.71 -7.95 12.74
N PRO A 278 -13.28 -6.80 13.30
CA PRO A 278 -14.21 -5.85 13.91
C PRO A 278 -15.33 -5.50 12.92
N LYS A 279 -16.56 -5.36 13.41
CA LYS A 279 -17.74 -5.12 12.55
C LYS A 279 -17.62 -3.84 11.71
N GLU A 280 -16.92 -2.85 12.23
CA GLU A 280 -16.71 -1.55 11.61
C GLU A 280 -15.75 -1.62 10.41
N ALA A 281 -14.89 -2.63 10.38
CA ALA A 281 -13.82 -2.77 9.38
C ALA A 281 -14.35 -2.76 7.93
N ILE A 282 -15.51 -3.34 7.68
CA ILE A 282 -16.12 -3.36 6.34
C ILE A 282 -16.52 -1.96 5.84
N GLY A 283 -16.69 -1.00 6.74
CA GLY A 283 -17.01 0.39 6.42
C GLY A 283 -15.80 1.32 6.41
N MET A 284 -14.59 0.81 6.67
CA MET A 284 -13.37 1.60 6.76
C MET A 284 -12.67 1.74 5.41
N THR A 285 -11.99 2.85 5.21
CA THR A 285 -10.98 3.05 4.18
C THR A 285 -9.64 2.46 4.62
N PHE A 286 -8.65 2.43 3.72
CA PHE A 286 -7.26 2.09 4.02
C PHE A 286 -6.71 2.90 5.22
N GLY A 287 -6.84 4.22 5.17
CA GLY A 287 -6.33 5.11 6.22
C GLY A 287 -7.02 4.93 7.58
N GLU A 288 -8.31 4.56 7.59
CA GLU A 288 -9.05 4.28 8.83
C GLU A 288 -8.70 2.91 9.42
N ALA A 289 -8.47 1.91 8.58
CA ALA A 289 -8.17 0.54 9.02
C ALA A 289 -6.72 0.36 9.52
N GLY A 290 -5.77 1.06 8.92
CA GLY A 290 -4.35 0.91 9.19
C GLY A 290 -3.93 1.06 10.66
N PRO A 291 -4.42 2.07 11.40
CA PRO A 291 -4.11 2.24 12.82
C PRO A 291 -4.78 1.24 13.77
N VAL A 292 -5.81 0.51 13.33
CA VAL A 292 -6.60 -0.40 14.20
C VAL A 292 -5.75 -1.47 14.89
N PRO A 293 -4.79 -2.16 14.22
CA PRO A 293 -3.94 -3.16 14.86
C PRO A 293 -3.12 -2.64 16.04
N ALA A 294 -2.78 -1.35 16.04
CA ALA A 294 -2.05 -0.71 17.13
C ALA A 294 -2.83 -0.66 18.45
N GLN A 295 -4.15 -0.80 18.40
CA GLN A 295 -5.02 -0.83 19.60
C GLN A 295 -4.99 -2.18 20.33
N GLY A 296 -4.32 -3.19 19.77
CA GLY A 296 -4.06 -4.47 20.42
C GLY A 296 -5.14 -5.53 20.29
N GLN A 297 -6.21 -5.26 19.55
CA GLN A 297 -7.36 -6.17 19.39
C GLN A 297 -7.30 -7.05 18.14
N ILE A 298 -6.22 -7.02 17.39
CA ILE A 298 -6.00 -7.82 16.19
C ILE A 298 -4.87 -8.81 16.42
N ALA A 299 -5.05 -10.08 16.06
CA ALA A 299 -4.04 -11.12 16.24
C ALA A 299 -3.11 -11.27 15.02
N GLN A 300 -3.66 -11.15 13.82
CA GLN A 300 -2.92 -11.21 12.56
C GLN A 300 -3.58 -10.38 11.47
N GLN A 301 -2.81 -10.03 10.45
CA GLN A 301 -3.30 -9.41 9.21
C GLN A 301 -2.27 -9.57 8.09
N ILE A 302 -2.70 -9.33 6.86
CA ILE A 302 -1.81 -9.06 5.72
C ILE A 302 -1.98 -7.60 5.38
N PHE A 303 -0.88 -6.84 5.40
CA PHE A 303 -0.95 -5.41 5.17
C PHE A 303 0.39 -4.86 4.68
N TRP A 304 0.38 -3.68 4.08
CA TRP A 304 1.61 -3.02 3.64
C TRP A 304 2.49 -2.65 4.83
N TYR A 305 3.79 -2.97 4.73
CA TYR A 305 4.69 -2.89 5.88
C TYR A 305 5.12 -1.47 6.25
N THR A 306 5.06 -0.52 5.32
CA THR A 306 5.56 0.84 5.55
C THR A 306 4.52 1.78 6.14
N ALA A 307 3.28 1.71 5.70
CA ALA A 307 2.26 2.73 5.98
C ALA A 307 1.98 2.96 7.48
N PHE A 308 1.92 1.90 8.27
CA PHE A 308 1.48 1.96 9.68
C PHE A 308 2.47 1.36 10.69
N THR A 309 3.69 1.08 10.28
CA THR A 309 4.73 0.54 11.16
C THR A 309 4.98 1.47 12.36
N ALA A 310 5.01 2.76 12.12
CA ALA A 310 5.20 3.76 13.18
C ALA A 310 4.08 3.72 14.22
N ASP A 311 2.83 3.48 13.81
CA ASP A 311 1.71 3.36 14.75
C ASP A 311 1.85 2.11 15.63
N MET A 312 2.35 1.00 15.08
CA MET A 312 2.56 -0.24 15.82
C MET A 312 3.82 -0.27 16.70
N THR A 313 4.67 0.73 16.58
CA THR A 313 5.93 0.84 17.35
C THR A 313 5.94 2.02 18.32
N LYS A 314 4.89 2.84 18.32
CA LYS A 314 4.80 4.04 19.15
C LYS A 314 4.75 3.68 20.64
N PRO A 315 5.63 4.25 21.48
CA PRO A 315 5.64 4.00 22.92
C PRO A 315 4.28 4.28 23.59
N GLY A 316 3.92 3.46 24.56
CA GLY A 316 2.67 3.60 25.33
C GLY A 316 1.46 2.91 24.69
N LEU A 317 1.58 2.38 23.50
CA LEU A 317 0.49 1.60 22.87
C LEU A 317 0.45 0.17 23.43
N PRO A 318 -0.73 -0.49 23.45
CA PRO A 318 -0.89 -1.86 23.95
C PRO A 318 -0.01 -2.90 23.25
N VAL A 319 0.43 -2.60 22.03
CA VAL A 319 1.22 -3.49 21.16
C VAL A 319 2.73 -3.24 21.27
N VAL A 320 3.16 -2.42 22.24
CA VAL A 320 4.55 -2.13 22.52
C VAL A 320 4.87 -2.54 23.96
N ASN A 321 5.98 -3.22 24.16
CA ASN A 321 6.46 -3.63 25.48
C ASN A 321 7.01 -2.43 26.27
N ALA A 322 7.17 -2.59 27.55
CA ALA A 322 7.72 -1.54 28.42
C ALA A 322 9.15 -1.12 28.04
N ASP A 323 9.91 -2.02 27.44
CA ASP A 323 11.27 -1.78 26.91
C ASP A 323 11.29 -1.11 25.53
N GLY A 324 10.12 -0.78 24.96
CA GLY A 324 9.96 -0.16 23.65
C GLY A 324 9.94 -1.15 22.48
N THR A 325 10.08 -2.46 22.72
CA THR A 325 10.04 -3.44 21.64
C THR A 325 8.60 -3.70 21.17
N PRO A 326 8.32 -3.77 19.84
CA PRO A 326 6.98 -4.06 19.34
C PRO A 326 6.61 -5.53 19.55
N LYS A 327 5.35 -5.79 19.86
CA LYS A 327 4.76 -7.13 19.95
C LYS A 327 4.41 -7.73 18.58
N TRP A 328 4.32 -6.90 17.57
CA TRP A 328 4.12 -7.32 16.19
C TRP A 328 5.43 -7.80 15.56
N ARG A 329 5.30 -8.79 14.68
CA ARG A 329 6.39 -9.26 13.80
C ARG A 329 5.83 -9.45 12.40
N MET A 330 6.74 -9.43 11.43
CA MET A 330 6.45 -9.66 10.02
C MET A 330 7.02 -10.99 9.57
N ALA A 331 6.36 -11.58 8.58
CA ALA A 331 6.80 -12.79 7.88
C ALA A 331 6.31 -12.73 6.43
N PRO A 332 6.82 -13.58 5.53
CA PRO A 332 6.19 -13.79 4.22
C PRO A 332 4.71 -14.17 4.37
N GLY A 333 3.90 -13.71 3.42
CA GLY A 333 2.49 -14.07 3.37
C GLY A 333 2.25 -15.55 3.08
N PRO A 334 1.00 -16.05 3.26
CA PRO A 334 0.63 -17.39 2.88
C PRO A 334 0.93 -17.66 1.40
N ASN A 335 1.42 -18.85 1.08
CA ASN A 335 1.76 -19.24 -0.28
C ASN A 335 0.66 -20.11 -0.90
N GLY A 336 0.54 -19.99 -2.23
CA GLY A 336 -0.32 -20.85 -3.03
C GLY A 336 -1.80 -20.66 -2.81
N PRO A 337 -2.61 -21.49 -3.48
CA PRO A 337 -4.06 -21.40 -3.39
C PRO A 337 -4.59 -21.80 -2.02
N TYR A 338 -5.85 -21.44 -1.78
CA TYR A 338 -6.58 -21.89 -0.60
C TYR A 338 -6.90 -23.40 -0.70
N TRP A 339 -6.50 -24.17 0.29
CA TRP A 339 -6.76 -25.59 0.39
C TRP A 339 -7.51 -25.90 1.69
N LYS A 340 -8.67 -26.50 1.56
CA LYS A 340 -9.52 -26.81 2.70
C LYS A 340 -9.08 -28.04 3.50
N GLN A 341 -8.17 -28.85 2.97
CA GLN A 341 -7.76 -30.12 3.60
C GLN A 341 -6.25 -30.34 3.47
N GLY A 342 -5.59 -30.58 4.61
CA GLY A 342 -4.39 -31.40 4.73
C GLY A 342 -3.11 -30.94 4.05
N MET A 343 -3.01 -29.72 3.57
CA MET A 343 -1.76 -29.15 3.05
C MET A 343 -1.11 -28.20 4.07
N GLN A 344 -1.21 -28.57 5.27
CA GLN A 344 -0.65 -27.84 6.42
C GLN A 344 0.68 -28.45 6.84
#